data_c889eb8a3789e68565148b3c98197860
#
_entry.id   c889eb8a3789e68565148b3c98197860
#
_cell.length_a   1.000
_cell.length_b   1.000
_cell.length_c   1.000
_cell.angle_alpha   90.00
_cell.angle_beta   90.00
_cell.angle_gamma   90.00
#
_symmetry.space_group_name_H-M   'P 1'
#
loop_
_entity.id
_entity.type
_entity.pdbx_description
1 polymer ?
#
loop_
_entity_poly.entity_id
_entity_poly.type
_entity_poly.pdbx_seq_one_letter_code
_entity_poly.pdbx_strand_id
1 'polypeptide(L)'
;WGSYSPEDEEVVIYSGSVYGHTEEFCTMLAALVAQRGIRNTKVLDISSIDVSYLLSEAFRAKVLVFASSSYNGGLFTPMENFLMDLVAHNFQNRDVFVVENGSWALTAGKSMREIIGQLKKVNIAEETISIKSLLTDEQYADAVAMADKIVECLKK
;
A
#
# COMPACT_ATOMS: atom_id res chain seq x y z
N TRP A 1 21.82 -4.35 0.54
CA TRP A 1 20.99 -4.71 -0.61
C TRP A 1 21.14 -6.14 -1.10
N GLY A 2 22.14 -6.89 -0.67
CA GLY A 2 22.28 -8.30 -1.02
C GLY A 2 21.30 -9.23 -0.33
N SER A 3 20.57 -8.73 0.67
CA SER A 3 19.53 -9.49 1.33
C SER A 3 18.18 -8.82 1.06
N TYR A 4 17.13 -9.61 1.04
CA TYR A 4 15.78 -9.09 0.85
C TYR A 4 15.09 -8.74 2.18
N SER A 5 15.88 -8.55 3.23
CA SER A 5 15.38 -8.12 4.53
C SER A 5 15.30 -6.59 4.58
N PRO A 6 14.31 -6.03 5.29
CA PRO A 6 14.19 -4.58 5.41
C PRO A 6 15.36 -3.99 6.21
N GLU A 7 15.81 -2.83 5.78
CA GLU A 7 16.90 -2.10 6.47
C GLU A 7 16.39 -1.35 7.70
N ASP A 8 15.17 -0.84 7.65
CA ASP A 8 14.57 -0.01 8.68
C ASP A 8 13.16 -0.45 9.01
N GLU A 9 12.66 -0.05 10.17
CA GLU A 9 11.25 -0.19 10.52
C GLU A 9 10.45 0.91 9.82
N GLU A 10 10.42 0.89 8.50
CA GLU A 10 9.78 1.88 7.67
C GLU A 10 8.45 1.36 7.13
N VAL A 11 7.46 2.24 7.12
CA VAL A 11 6.17 1.97 6.48
C VAL A 11 6.07 2.89 5.26
N VAL A 12 5.84 2.31 4.10
CA VAL A 12 5.63 3.08 2.88
C VAL A 12 4.24 2.81 2.34
N ILE A 13 3.50 3.87 2.11
CA ILE A 13 2.14 3.82 1.59
C ILE A 13 2.18 4.36 0.16
N TYR A 14 1.87 3.50 -0.80
CA TYR A 14 1.85 3.88 -2.21
C TYR A 14 0.42 4.23 -2.61
N SER A 15 0.23 5.46 -3.07
CA SER A 15 -1.07 5.96 -3.49
C SER A 15 -1.14 6.04 -5.01
N GLY A 16 -2.14 5.42 -5.61
CA GLY A 16 -2.37 5.48 -7.05
C GLY A 16 -3.84 5.74 -7.34
N SER A 17 -4.17 6.97 -7.72
CA SER A 17 -5.57 7.36 -7.90
C SER A 17 -5.70 8.46 -8.94
N VAL A 18 -6.79 8.42 -9.68
CA VAL A 18 -7.20 9.51 -10.57
C VAL A 18 -7.83 10.64 -9.75
N TYR A 19 -8.42 10.31 -8.61
CA TYR A 19 -9.11 11.26 -7.72
C TYR A 19 -8.44 11.29 -6.35
N GLY A 20 -8.52 12.42 -5.64
CA GLY A 20 -7.81 12.65 -4.39
C GLY A 20 -8.22 11.85 -3.17
N HIS A 21 -9.33 11.10 -3.22
CA HIS A 21 -9.84 10.38 -2.04
C HIS A 21 -8.91 9.27 -1.53
N THR A 22 -8.23 8.59 -2.44
CA THR A 22 -7.27 7.56 -2.05
C THR A 22 -6.10 8.18 -1.30
N GLU A 23 -5.61 9.32 -1.80
CA GLU A 23 -4.51 10.04 -1.16
C GLU A 23 -4.90 10.54 0.22
N GLU A 24 -6.14 11.05 0.39
CA GLU A 24 -6.63 11.48 1.68
C GLU A 24 -6.63 10.35 2.70
N PHE A 25 -7.09 9.16 2.28
CA PHE A 25 -7.06 7.99 3.15
C PHE A 25 -5.62 7.62 3.52
N CYS A 26 -4.72 7.63 2.56
CA CYS A 26 -3.32 7.30 2.79
C CYS A 26 -2.68 8.28 3.77
N THR A 27 -2.96 9.56 3.64
CA THR A 27 -2.45 10.59 4.55
C THR A 27 -2.99 10.37 5.97
N MET A 28 -4.26 10.06 6.09
CA MET A 28 -4.88 9.76 7.39
C MET A 28 -4.24 8.52 8.02
N LEU A 29 -4.05 7.47 7.24
CA LEU A 29 -3.41 6.24 7.71
C LEU A 29 -1.98 6.51 8.19
N ALA A 30 -1.21 7.29 7.41
CA ALA A 30 0.16 7.66 7.78
C ALA A 30 0.19 8.42 9.11
N ALA A 31 -0.74 9.35 9.31
CA ALA A 31 -0.84 10.10 10.56
C ALA A 31 -1.13 9.18 11.75
N LEU A 32 -2.04 8.22 11.56
CA LEU A 32 -2.38 7.26 12.62
C LEU A 32 -1.19 6.36 12.98
N VAL A 33 -0.45 5.90 11.99
CA VAL A 33 0.75 5.10 12.21
C VAL A 33 1.81 5.92 12.94
N ALA A 34 2.01 7.17 12.53
CA ALA A 34 2.96 8.07 13.17
C ALA A 34 2.61 8.35 14.63
N GLN A 35 1.32 8.50 14.95
CA GLN A 35 0.85 8.70 16.32
C GLN A 35 1.18 7.52 17.22
N ARG A 36 1.40 6.34 16.65
CA ARG A 36 1.75 5.14 17.38
C ARG A 36 3.27 4.96 17.54
N GLY A 37 4.02 6.00 17.21
CA GLY A 37 5.47 6.04 17.44
C GLY A 37 6.34 5.59 16.28
N ILE A 38 5.76 5.34 15.11
CA ILE A 38 6.52 4.93 13.94
C ILE A 38 6.96 6.18 13.17
N ARG A 39 8.24 6.50 13.25
CA ARG A 39 8.79 7.74 12.68
C ARG A 39 8.96 7.71 11.17
N ASN A 40 9.29 6.56 10.62
CA ASN A 40 9.57 6.44 9.19
C ASN A 40 8.33 5.97 8.43
N THR A 41 7.35 6.86 8.30
CA THR A 41 6.13 6.61 7.55
C THR A 41 6.06 7.59 6.39
N LYS A 42 5.95 7.07 5.17
CA LYS A 42 5.92 7.88 3.96
C LYS A 42 4.69 7.56 3.12
N VAL A 43 4.13 8.58 2.49
CA VAL A 43 3.08 8.44 1.47
C VAL A 43 3.67 8.88 0.15
N LEU A 44 3.67 7.99 -0.84
CA LEU A 44 4.26 8.25 -2.15
C LEU A 44 3.20 8.11 -3.24
N ASP A 45 3.08 9.14 -4.06
CA ASP A 45 2.19 9.13 -5.23
C ASP A 45 2.92 8.48 -6.39
N ILE A 46 2.46 7.30 -6.80
CA ILE A 46 3.14 6.51 -7.84
C ILE A 46 3.06 7.13 -9.23
N SER A 47 2.15 8.08 -9.44
CA SER A 47 2.04 8.74 -10.73
C SER A 47 2.94 9.96 -10.88
N SER A 48 3.49 10.48 -9.78
CA SER A 48 4.31 11.69 -9.76
C SER A 48 5.78 11.43 -9.46
N ILE A 49 6.10 10.29 -8.88
CA ILE A 49 7.45 9.99 -8.39
C ILE A 49 8.12 8.98 -9.31
N ASP A 50 9.40 9.18 -9.56
CA ASP A 50 10.18 8.29 -10.41
C ASP A 50 10.18 6.84 -9.88
N VAL A 51 10.05 5.89 -10.79
CA VAL A 51 9.95 4.47 -10.44
C VAL A 51 11.17 3.97 -9.68
N SER A 52 12.35 4.48 -9.99
CA SER A 52 13.59 4.07 -9.30
C SER A 52 13.53 4.43 -7.82
N TYR A 53 13.01 5.60 -7.49
CA TYR A 53 12.83 6.01 -6.10
C TYR A 53 11.78 5.15 -5.41
N LEU A 54 10.66 4.89 -6.09
CA LEU A 54 9.59 4.05 -5.54
C LEU A 54 10.09 2.64 -5.21
N LEU A 55 10.88 2.06 -6.10
CA LEU A 55 11.47 0.73 -5.89
C LEU A 55 12.47 0.74 -4.74
N SER A 56 13.32 1.75 -4.67
CA SER A 56 14.31 1.90 -3.61
C SER A 56 13.64 1.94 -2.23
N GLU A 57 12.57 2.71 -2.11
CA GLU A 57 11.82 2.79 -0.85
C GLU A 57 11.14 1.47 -0.49
N ALA A 58 10.66 0.73 -1.49
CA ALA A 58 10.04 -0.57 -1.24
C ALA A 58 11.04 -1.56 -0.62
N PHE A 59 12.27 -1.56 -1.11
CA PHE A 59 13.30 -2.47 -0.59
C PHE A 59 13.79 -2.08 0.79
N ARG A 60 13.58 -0.84 1.22
CA ARG A 60 13.95 -0.38 2.56
C ARG A 60 12.82 -0.63 3.58
N ALA A 61 11.59 -0.63 3.14
CA ALA A 61 10.44 -0.71 4.03
C ALA A 61 10.20 -2.11 4.57
N LYS A 62 9.70 -2.19 5.79
CA LYS A 62 9.28 -3.45 6.39
C LYS A 62 7.83 -3.76 6.08
N VAL A 63 6.99 -2.73 6.05
CA VAL A 63 5.57 -2.86 5.74
C VAL A 63 5.22 -1.94 4.58
N LEU A 64 4.46 -2.46 3.62
CA LEU A 64 3.99 -1.70 2.48
C LEU A 64 2.48 -1.70 2.43
N VAL A 65 1.91 -0.55 2.07
CA VAL A 65 0.49 -0.41 1.82
C VAL A 65 0.32 0.03 0.38
N PHE A 66 -0.48 -0.69 -0.38
CA PHE A 66 -0.80 -0.33 -1.76
C PHE A 66 -2.25 0.11 -1.81
N ALA A 67 -2.47 1.39 -2.10
CA ALA A 67 -3.79 1.98 -2.17
C ALA A 67 -4.03 2.46 -3.60
N SER A 68 -5.03 1.92 -4.27
CA SER A 68 -5.28 2.25 -5.66
C SER A 68 -6.75 2.30 -6.00
N SER A 69 -7.07 3.09 -7.02
CA SER A 69 -8.40 3.13 -7.60
C SER A 69 -8.50 2.16 -8.77
N SER A 70 -9.73 1.80 -9.10
CA SER A 70 -10.05 1.08 -10.32
C SER A 70 -10.20 2.08 -11.47
N TYR A 71 -9.82 1.68 -12.67
CA TYR A 71 -9.95 2.50 -13.85
C TYR A 71 -10.34 1.63 -15.03
N ASN A 72 -11.46 1.95 -15.69
CA ASN A 72 -11.99 1.18 -16.83
C ASN A 72 -12.12 -0.32 -16.53
N GLY A 73 -12.56 -0.67 -15.34
CA GLY A 73 -12.75 -2.06 -14.95
C GLY A 73 -11.47 -2.81 -14.54
N GLY A 74 -10.35 -2.10 -14.45
CA GLY A 74 -9.06 -2.69 -14.06
C GLY A 74 -8.35 -1.87 -13.02
N LEU A 75 -7.13 -2.25 -12.75
CA LEU A 75 -6.27 -1.52 -11.83
C LEU A 75 -5.74 -0.24 -12.47
N PHE A 76 -5.58 0.82 -11.69
CA PHE A 76 -4.95 2.06 -12.14
C PHE A 76 -3.57 1.75 -12.75
N THR A 77 -3.36 2.14 -14.00
CA THR A 77 -2.19 1.70 -14.77
C THR A 77 -0.84 1.96 -14.10
N PRO A 78 -0.55 3.16 -13.55
CA PRO A 78 0.74 3.35 -12.86
C PRO A 78 0.94 2.39 -11.69
N MET A 79 -0.12 2.04 -10.95
CA MET A 79 -0.02 1.08 -9.85
C MET A 79 0.28 -0.31 -10.40
N GLU A 80 -0.40 -0.72 -11.46
CA GLU A 80 -0.15 -2.02 -12.09
C GLU A 80 1.29 -2.13 -12.56
N ASN A 81 1.79 -1.10 -13.23
CA ASN A 81 3.17 -1.09 -13.72
C ASN A 81 4.17 -1.17 -12.58
N PHE A 82 3.94 -0.45 -11.49
CA PHE A 82 4.83 -0.49 -10.33
C PHE A 82 4.86 -1.88 -9.68
N LEU A 83 3.70 -2.49 -9.51
CA LEU A 83 3.63 -3.83 -8.92
C LEU A 83 4.29 -4.88 -9.81
N MET A 84 4.15 -4.76 -11.13
CA MET A 84 4.84 -5.63 -12.08
C MET A 84 6.36 -5.45 -11.99
N ASP A 85 6.83 -4.23 -11.77
CA ASP A 85 8.25 -3.97 -11.57
C ASP A 85 8.76 -4.63 -10.29
N LEU A 86 7.98 -4.62 -9.22
CA LEU A 86 8.35 -5.32 -7.99
C LEU A 86 8.49 -6.83 -8.23
N VAL A 87 7.57 -7.40 -8.98
CA VAL A 87 7.63 -8.82 -9.34
C VAL A 87 8.89 -9.11 -10.16
N ALA A 88 9.18 -8.25 -11.14
CA ALA A 88 10.36 -8.40 -12.00
C ALA A 88 11.68 -8.32 -11.21
N HIS A 89 11.69 -7.61 -10.09
CA HIS A 89 12.87 -7.46 -9.24
C HIS A 89 12.93 -8.48 -8.09
N ASN A 90 12.05 -9.48 -8.11
CA ASN A 90 11.98 -10.52 -7.07
C ASN A 90 11.83 -9.96 -5.66
N PHE A 91 11.03 -8.92 -5.51
CA PHE A 91 10.73 -8.33 -4.21
C PHE A 91 10.11 -9.39 -3.30
N GLN A 92 10.55 -9.50 -2.06
CA GLN A 92 10.06 -10.55 -1.16
C GLN A 92 10.28 -10.18 0.32
N ASN A 93 9.71 -10.99 1.21
CA ASN A 93 9.93 -10.94 2.65
C ASN A 93 9.39 -9.64 3.27
N ARG A 94 8.14 -9.33 2.97
CA ARG A 94 7.46 -8.13 3.48
C ARG A 94 6.03 -8.42 3.88
N ASP A 95 5.50 -7.57 4.76
CA ASP A 95 4.08 -7.54 5.08
C ASP A 95 3.41 -6.47 4.22
N VAL A 96 2.31 -6.81 3.58
CA VAL A 96 1.63 -5.96 2.62
C VAL A 96 0.15 -5.80 2.98
N PHE A 97 -0.33 -4.58 2.90
CA PHE A 97 -1.74 -4.23 3.08
C PHE A 97 -2.29 -3.65 1.80
N VAL A 98 -3.55 -3.90 1.52
CA VAL A 98 -4.18 -3.48 0.27
C VAL A 98 -5.41 -2.62 0.57
N VAL A 99 -5.49 -1.47 -0.10
CA VAL A 99 -6.62 -0.55 -0.02
C VAL A 99 -7.12 -0.31 -1.44
N GLU A 100 -8.41 -0.44 -1.66
CA GLU A 100 -9.00 -0.18 -2.97
C GLU A 100 -10.02 0.95 -2.91
N ASN A 101 -10.11 1.72 -3.97
CA ASN A 101 -11.08 2.79 -4.12
C ASN A 101 -11.85 2.59 -5.43
N GLY A 102 -13.15 2.47 -5.34
CA GLY A 102 -13.99 2.34 -6.51
C GLY A 102 -15.46 2.42 -6.11
N SER A 103 -16.24 3.17 -6.88
CA SER A 103 -17.66 3.34 -6.60
C SER A 103 -18.54 2.36 -7.37
N TRP A 104 -18.00 1.74 -8.41
CA TRP A 104 -18.78 0.88 -9.32
C TRP A 104 -18.39 -0.58 -9.22
N ALA A 105 -17.09 -0.84 -9.40
CA ALA A 105 -16.56 -2.19 -9.38
C ALA A 105 -15.28 -2.17 -8.54
N LEU A 106 -15.28 -2.89 -7.44
CA LEU A 106 -14.13 -2.96 -6.53
C LEU A 106 -13.19 -4.06 -7.02
N THR A 107 -12.50 -3.79 -8.13
CA THR A 107 -11.61 -4.76 -8.78
C THR A 107 -10.12 -4.48 -8.51
N ALA A 108 -9.78 -3.26 -8.06
CA ALA A 108 -8.39 -2.89 -7.84
C ALA A 108 -7.72 -3.78 -6.79
N GLY A 109 -8.40 -4.03 -5.68
CA GLY A 109 -7.86 -4.88 -4.62
C GLY A 109 -7.56 -6.30 -5.10
N LYS A 110 -8.49 -6.88 -5.85
CA LYS A 110 -8.30 -8.22 -6.41
C LYS A 110 -7.11 -8.26 -7.37
N SER A 111 -7.01 -7.27 -8.26
CA SER A 111 -5.90 -7.20 -9.21
C SER A 111 -4.56 -7.04 -8.50
N MET A 112 -4.50 -6.18 -7.49
CA MET A 112 -3.28 -6.01 -6.70
C MET A 112 -2.87 -7.30 -6.00
N ARG A 113 -3.83 -8.01 -5.41
CA ARG A 113 -3.54 -9.28 -4.72
C ARG A 113 -3.03 -10.34 -5.69
N GLU A 114 -3.57 -10.39 -6.90
CA GLU A 114 -3.12 -11.34 -7.91
C GLU A 114 -1.67 -11.09 -8.31
N ILE A 115 -1.29 -9.83 -8.50
CA ILE A 115 0.08 -9.48 -8.85
C ILE A 115 1.03 -9.73 -7.69
N ILE A 116 0.68 -9.24 -6.50
CA ILE A 116 1.52 -9.38 -5.31
C ILE A 116 1.64 -10.85 -4.91
N GLY A 117 0.60 -11.64 -5.16
CA GLY A 117 0.61 -13.08 -4.85
C GLY A 117 1.65 -13.87 -5.62
N GLN A 118 2.23 -13.31 -6.67
CA GLN A 118 3.33 -13.94 -7.39
C GLN A 118 4.68 -13.82 -6.65
N LEU A 119 4.73 -12.96 -5.64
CA LEU A 119 5.95 -12.74 -4.86
C LEU A 119 6.09 -13.81 -3.76
N LYS A 120 7.34 -14.20 -3.50
CA LYS A 120 7.64 -15.18 -2.46
C LYS A 120 7.75 -14.51 -1.09
N LYS A 121 7.29 -15.21 -0.04
CA LYS A 121 7.45 -14.74 1.34
C LYS A 121 6.87 -13.35 1.60
N VAL A 122 5.83 -12.99 0.88
CA VAL A 122 5.09 -11.76 1.14
C VAL A 122 3.79 -12.13 1.81
N ASN A 123 3.56 -11.57 2.99
CA ASN A 123 2.32 -11.75 3.74
C ASN A 123 1.36 -10.64 3.38
N ILE A 124 0.31 -10.98 2.65
CA ILE A 124 -0.74 -10.02 2.31
C ILE A 124 -1.82 -10.10 3.37
N ALA A 125 -2.18 -8.96 3.98
CA ALA A 125 -3.25 -8.94 4.97
C ALA A 125 -4.55 -9.47 4.36
N GLU A 126 -5.27 -10.29 5.10
CA GLU A 126 -6.49 -10.93 4.60
C GLU A 126 -7.57 -9.94 4.20
N GLU A 127 -7.67 -8.85 4.95
CA GLU A 127 -8.69 -7.83 4.70
C GLU A 127 -8.20 -6.78 3.73
N THR A 128 -9.04 -6.45 2.75
CA THR A 128 -8.82 -5.33 1.86
C THR A 128 -9.79 -4.24 2.28
N ILE A 129 -9.27 -3.04 2.57
CA ILE A 129 -10.12 -1.89 2.87
C ILE A 129 -10.64 -1.32 1.55
N SER A 130 -11.94 -1.13 1.48
CA SER A 130 -12.60 -0.54 0.31
C SER A 130 -13.06 0.87 0.66
N ILE A 131 -12.52 1.86 -0.04
CA ILE A 131 -12.88 3.26 0.12
C ILE A 131 -13.96 3.60 -0.91
N LYS A 132 -15.03 4.23 -0.45
CA LYS A 132 -16.04 4.78 -1.36
C LYS A 132 -15.79 6.28 -1.53
N SER A 133 -16.64 6.96 -2.27
CA SER A 133 -16.40 8.32 -2.72
C SER A 133 -16.10 9.38 -1.66
N LEU A 134 -16.44 9.15 -0.40
CA LEU A 134 -16.17 10.08 0.71
C LEU A 134 -15.65 9.33 1.92
N LEU A 135 -14.74 9.96 2.67
CA LEU A 135 -14.29 9.39 3.92
C LEU A 135 -15.40 9.48 4.96
N THR A 136 -15.71 8.36 5.58
CA THR A 136 -16.78 8.24 6.59
C THR A 136 -16.18 7.82 7.92
N ASP A 137 -17.00 7.82 8.98
CA ASP A 137 -16.57 7.34 10.29
C ASP A 137 -16.16 5.86 10.22
N GLU A 138 -16.84 5.08 9.39
CA GLU A 138 -16.48 3.68 9.18
C GLU A 138 -15.08 3.54 8.57
N GLN A 139 -14.75 4.40 7.62
CA GLN A 139 -13.43 4.37 6.99
C GLN A 139 -12.35 4.84 7.94
N TYR A 140 -12.68 5.78 8.83
CA TYR A 140 -11.75 6.16 9.88
C TYR A 140 -11.46 4.97 10.81
N ALA A 141 -12.50 4.23 11.20
CA ALA A 141 -12.34 3.05 12.03
C ALA A 141 -11.49 1.97 11.31
N ASP A 142 -11.71 1.81 10.00
CA ASP A 142 -10.90 0.89 9.19
C ASP A 142 -9.44 1.31 9.17
N ALA A 143 -9.17 2.61 9.04
CA ALA A 143 -7.81 3.13 9.06
C ALA A 143 -7.14 2.90 10.42
N VAL A 144 -7.87 3.10 11.51
CA VAL A 144 -7.36 2.84 12.86
C VAL A 144 -7.00 1.35 13.01
N ALA A 145 -7.88 0.47 12.57
CA ALA A 145 -7.63 -0.98 12.65
C ALA A 145 -6.42 -1.37 11.80
N MET A 146 -6.28 -0.82 10.61
CA MET A 146 -5.13 -1.08 9.76
C MET A 146 -3.84 -0.55 10.38
N ALA A 147 -3.87 0.65 10.96
CA ALA A 147 -2.70 1.22 11.62
C ALA A 147 -2.23 0.33 12.77
N ASP A 148 -3.15 -0.21 13.55
CA ASP A 148 -2.82 -1.13 14.63
C ASP A 148 -2.15 -2.40 14.10
N LYS A 149 -2.67 -2.97 13.01
CA LYS A 149 -2.08 -4.16 12.40
C LYS A 149 -0.70 -3.89 11.82
N ILE A 150 -0.50 -2.73 11.21
CA ILE A 150 0.81 -2.32 10.69
C ILE A 150 1.82 -2.27 11.82
N VAL A 151 1.46 -1.65 12.93
CA VAL A 151 2.37 -1.55 14.10
C VAL A 151 2.69 -2.94 14.65
N GLU A 152 1.71 -3.84 14.70
CA GLU A 152 1.96 -5.23 15.12
C GLU A 152 2.99 -5.91 14.22
N CYS A 153 2.90 -5.71 12.91
CA CYS A 153 3.86 -6.28 11.95
C CYS A 153 5.27 -5.74 12.21
N LEU A 154 5.39 -4.47 12.59
CA LEU A 154 6.69 -3.87 12.86
C LEU A 154 7.33 -4.38 14.15
N LYS A 155 6.54 -4.88 15.08
CA LYS A 155 7.04 -5.38 16.37
C LYS A 155 7.43 -6.85 16.35
N LYS A 156 7.22 -7.54 15.25
CA LYS A 156 7.61 -8.96 15.14
C LYS A 156 9.11 -9.19 15.11
#